data_476fa5372279f77bca5c2055861e2966
#
_entry.id   476fa5372279f77bca5c2055861e2966
#
_cell.length_a   1.000
_cell.length_b   1.000
_cell.length_c   1.000
_cell.angle_alpha   90.00
_cell.angle_beta   90.00
_cell.angle_gamma   90.00
#
_symmetry.space_group_name_H-M   'P 1'
#
loop_
_entity.id
_entity.type
_entity.pdbx_description
1 polymer ?
#
loop_
_entity_poly.entity_id
_entity_poly.type
_entity_poly.pdbx_seq_one_letter_code
_entity_poly.pdbx_strand_id
1 'polypeptide(L)'
;MVDVTAARLRELTGPDPYRDNAFRLVNMATDADRRSLRDRRRVVLAALAAGADTDLGHPLDADRARAAFDLLLGDPRRRIADEALWLWGTPPGACGCDPEVHAAHDAAVSAHRFALGECETPGTSTAVHWREAARSWDAALRGDGFAGHIRHRVLTLDDPRLDESVLGVLLDELPLVLVKPLLALIVSHPGLQQDLYDVVHDWPMPPGVRERLLGELAVPVRDEASAALDAAYELFELGDFRTAAQRVDTLIGPAVRQLEALLPAARHPRTGVVRDRAAALLGKCAQRIVARSPGAQQVSGLPQRRDNLGQAARWLRAALELAADPGGAETLRAQLAGIDIELTEIGRTLDRLAMPAHPMPLATEPSRRPSTLPPVGRQRGPVVVARRWPRVTDLSPVRPAMVIVGLTVILGFSILLFARCAAPQSDHRSLPTPPAGRSVTRVAVPDQATGYAAAAPGRAS
;
A
#
# COMPACT_ATOMS: atom_id res chain seq x y z
N MET A 1 4.59 29.15 -12.69
CA MET A 1 4.60 28.55 -14.05
C MET A 1 4.93 27.08 -13.87
N VAL A 2 4.12 26.18 -14.38
CA VAL A 2 4.39 24.72 -14.27
C VAL A 2 5.57 24.41 -15.19
N ASP A 3 6.57 23.71 -14.66
CA ASP A 3 7.72 23.27 -15.48
C ASP A 3 7.25 22.23 -16.50
N VAL A 4 7.67 22.41 -17.77
CA VAL A 4 7.24 21.56 -18.89
C VAL A 4 7.74 20.13 -18.74
N THR A 5 8.97 19.95 -18.18
CA THR A 5 9.55 18.63 -17.91
C THR A 5 8.74 17.89 -16.87
N ALA A 6 8.41 18.55 -15.76
CA ALA A 6 7.53 18.00 -14.71
C ALA A 6 6.15 17.65 -15.24
N ALA A 7 5.57 18.52 -16.08
CA ALA A 7 4.27 18.27 -16.71
C ALA A 7 4.33 17.00 -17.56
N ARG A 8 5.39 16.83 -18.40
CA ARG A 8 5.55 15.64 -19.22
C ARG A 8 5.71 14.39 -18.38
N LEU A 9 6.54 14.40 -17.36
CA LEU A 9 6.70 13.28 -16.45
C LEU A 9 5.36 12.87 -15.80
N ARG A 10 4.53 13.85 -15.41
CA ARG A 10 3.20 13.58 -14.86
C ARG A 10 2.23 13.00 -15.90
N GLU A 11 2.31 13.38 -17.17
CA GLU A 11 1.55 12.75 -18.25
C GLU A 11 1.91 11.25 -18.40
N LEU A 12 3.18 10.89 -18.16
CA LEU A 12 3.67 9.52 -18.23
C LEU A 12 3.33 8.66 -16.98
N THR A 13 2.69 9.24 -15.97
CA THR A 13 2.36 8.53 -14.71
C THR A 13 1.20 7.53 -14.80
N GLY A 14 0.92 6.95 -15.95
CA GLY A 14 -0.04 5.86 -16.11
C GLY A 14 0.40 4.54 -15.44
N PRO A 15 -0.38 3.48 -15.60
CA PRO A 15 -0.01 2.15 -15.10
C PRO A 15 1.28 1.60 -15.76
N ASP A 16 1.63 2.08 -16.94
CA ASP A 16 2.91 1.82 -17.61
C ASP A 16 3.49 3.15 -18.14
N PRO A 17 4.47 3.75 -17.41
CA PRO A 17 5.09 5.02 -17.79
C PRO A 17 5.86 4.96 -19.12
N TYR A 18 6.18 3.77 -19.59
CA TYR A 18 6.86 3.58 -20.88
C TYR A 18 5.92 3.50 -22.05
N ARG A 19 4.62 3.22 -21.83
CA ARG A 19 3.64 2.97 -22.88
C ARG A 19 3.53 4.13 -23.89
N ASP A 20 3.50 5.35 -23.38
CA ASP A 20 3.33 6.57 -24.16
C ASP A 20 4.62 7.37 -24.32
N ASN A 21 5.79 6.72 -24.09
CA ASN A 21 7.09 7.31 -24.35
C ASN A 21 7.30 7.50 -25.85
N ALA A 22 7.66 8.73 -26.25
CA ALA A 22 7.71 9.11 -27.66
C ALA A 22 8.78 8.34 -28.45
N PHE A 23 9.95 8.04 -27.85
CA PHE A 23 10.99 7.25 -28.52
C PHE A 23 10.52 5.82 -28.75
N ARG A 24 9.85 5.21 -27.76
CA ARG A 24 9.26 3.89 -27.92
C ARG A 24 8.22 3.86 -29.03
N LEU A 25 7.29 4.84 -29.05
CA LEU A 25 6.20 4.88 -30.01
C LEU A 25 6.69 4.90 -31.46
N VAL A 26 7.79 5.61 -31.74
CA VAL A 26 8.30 5.75 -33.11
C VAL A 26 9.51 4.85 -33.39
N ASN A 27 9.87 3.98 -32.45
CA ASN A 27 11.03 3.07 -32.51
C ASN A 27 12.31 3.81 -32.93
N MET A 28 12.69 4.80 -32.12
CA MET A 28 13.92 5.60 -32.34
C MET A 28 14.83 5.54 -31.12
N ALA A 29 16.12 5.60 -31.39
CA ALA A 29 17.12 5.77 -30.34
C ALA A 29 17.03 7.17 -29.72
N THR A 30 17.35 7.28 -28.42
CA THR A 30 17.23 8.55 -27.66
C THR A 30 18.23 9.60 -28.15
N ASP A 31 19.40 9.17 -28.66
CA ASP A 31 20.46 10.02 -29.22
C ASP A 31 20.17 10.50 -30.65
N ALA A 32 19.07 10.03 -31.29
CA ALA A 32 18.75 10.39 -32.67
C ALA A 32 18.74 11.91 -32.88
N ASP A 33 19.42 12.38 -33.92
CA ASP A 33 19.44 13.77 -34.29
C ASP A 33 18.14 14.23 -34.97
N ARG A 34 17.99 15.55 -35.15
CA ARG A 34 16.77 16.12 -35.76
C ARG A 34 16.56 15.67 -37.21
N ARG A 35 17.63 15.34 -37.93
CA ARG A 35 17.54 14.87 -39.32
C ARG A 35 16.98 13.45 -39.35
N SER A 36 17.56 12.56 -38.57
CA SER A 36 17.10 11.17 -38.41
C SER A 36 15.64 11.09 -37.99
N LEU A 37 15.22 11.93 -37.03
CA LEU A 37 13.81 12.03 -36.60
C LEU A 37 12.88 12.47 -37.74
N ARG A 38 13.28 13.46 -38.59
CA ARG A 38 12.47 13.93 -39.72
C ARG A 38 12.38 12.85 -40.80
N ASP A 39 13.47 12.16 -41.07
CA ASP A 39 13.52 11.09 -42.08
C ASP A 39 12.64 9.91 -41.61
N ARG A 40 12.76 9.50 -40.36
CA ARG A 40 11.92 8.47 -39.76
C ARG A 40 10.42 8.86 -39.78
N ARG A 41 10.10 10.12 -39.40
CA ARG A 41 8.74 10.65 -39.47
C ARG A 41 8.12 10.45 -40.84
N ARG A 42 8.87 10.77 -41.90
CA ARG A 42 8.42 10.66 -43.28
C ARG A 42 8.08 9.20 -43.63
N VAL A 43 9.00 8.29 -43.29
CA VAL A 43 8.84 6.84 -43.55
C VAL A 43 7.63 6.29 -42.79
N VAL A 44 7.54 6.51 -41.47
CA VAL A 44 6.48 5.95 -40.64
C VAL A 44 5.11 6.49 -41.06
N LEU A 45 4.96 7.80 -41.25
CA LEU A 45 3.68 8.38 -41.63
C LEU A 45 3.25 7.98 -43.04
N ALA A 46 4.17 7.78 -43.97
CA ALA A 46 3.83 7.27 -45.32
C ALA A 46 3.38 5.81 -45.25
N ALA A 47 4.05 4.96 -44.48
CA ALA A 47 3.65 3.57 -44.29
C ALA A 47 2.26 3.47 -43.65
N LEU A 48 2.00 4.22 -42.57
CA LEU A 48 0.67 4.27 -41.93
C LEU A 48 -0.43 4.77 -42.87
N ALA A 49 -0.16 5.78 -43.68
CA ALA A 49 -1.11 6.31 -44.68
C ALA A 49 -1.43 5.29 -45.79
N ALA A 50 -0.44 4.46 -46.16
CA ALA A 50 -0.60 3.39 -47.12
C ALA A 50 -1.22 2.10 -46.54
N GLY A 51 -1.47 2.03 -45.23
CA GLY A 51 -1.89 0.80 -44.55
C GLY A 51 -0.84 -0.30 -44.60
N ALA A 52 0.45 0.08 -44.83
CA ALA A 52 1.56 -0.84 -44.86
C ALA A 52 2.01 -1.19 -43.43
N ASP A 53 2.63 -2.37 -43.33
CA ASP A 53 3.24 -2.78 -42.07
C ASP A 53 4.40 -1.82 -41.70
N THR A 54 4.46 -1.49 -40.41
CA THR A 54 5.53 -0.66 -39.87
C THR A 54 6.42 -1.50 -38.97
N ASP A 55 7.70 -1.20 -38.94
CA ASP A 55 8.71 -1.84 -38.09
C ASP A 55 8.67 -1.34 -36.64
N LEU A 56 7.50 -0.85 -36.19
CA LEU A 56 7.32 -0.30 -34.84
C LEU A 56 7.21 -1.36 -33.75
N GLY A 57 6.87 -2.61 -34.12
CA GLY A 57 6.70 -3.72 -33.18
C GLY A 57 5.44 -3.64 -32.31
N HIS A 58 4.56 -2.64 -32.56
CA HIS A 58 3.28 -2.46 -31.90
C HIS A 58 2.32 -1.68 -32.80
N PRO A 59 1.00 -1.85 -32.66
CA PRO A 59 0.02 -1.06 -33.40
C PRO A 59 0.07 0.41 -32.96
N LEU A 60 0.15 1.30 -33.97
CA LEU A 60 0.17 2.74 -33.78
C LEU A 60 -0.66 3.41 -34.86
N ASP A 61 -1.53 4.35 -34.48
CA ASP A 61 -2.25 5.18 -35.43
C ASP A 61 -1.41 6.40 -35.88
N ALA A 62 -1.81 6.99 -37.00
CA ALA A 62 -1.06 8.10 -37.58
C ALA A 62 -1.07 9.37 -36.72
N ASP A 63 -2.11 9.58 -35.91
CA ASP A 63 -2.21 10.79 -35.07
C ASP A 63 -1.30 10.68 -33.84
N ARG A 64 -1.27 9.52 -33.19
CA ARG A 64 -0.29 9.26 -32.13
C ARG A 64 1.14 9.30 -32.63
N ALA A 65 1.42 8.75 -33.83
CA ALA A 65 2.71 8.84 -34.46
C ALA A 65 3.12 10.31 -34.70
N ARG A 66 2.23 11.15 -35.26
CA ARG A 66 2.47 12.58 -35.44
C ARG A 66 2.78 13.27 -34.12
N ALA A 67 1.93 13.06 -33.10
CA ALA A 67 2.11 13.66 -31.79
C ALA A 67 3.46 13.31 -31.16
N ALA A 68 3.92 12.04 -31.27
CA ALA A 68 5.21 11.60 -30.79
C ALA A 68 6.38 12.31 -31.52
N PHE A 69 6.34 12.40 -32.86
CA PHE A 69 7.35 13.13 -33.62
C PHE A 69 7.31 14.64 -33.36
N ASP A 70 6.12 15.23 -33.22
CA ASP A 70 5.99 16.67 -32.91
C ASP A 70 6.56 16.99 -31.53
N LEU A 71 6.42 16.09 -30.54
CA LEU A 71 7.05 16.21 -29.24
C LEU A 71 8.58 16.15 -29.38
N LEU A 72 9.14 15.10 -30.02
CA LEU A 72 10.58 14.91 -30.14
C LEU A 72 11.28 16.00 -30.94
N LEU A 73 10.63 16.58 -31.94
CA LEU A 73 11.18 17.64 -32.78
C LEU A 73 10.92 19.05 -32.25
N GLY A 74 9.80 19.26 -31.56
CA GLY A 74 9.29 20.58 -31.22
C GLY A 74 9.53 21.01 -29.78
N ASP A 75 9.60 20.06 -28.83
CA ASP A 75 9.72 20.36 -27.41
C ASP A 75 10.93 19.65 -26.76
N PRO A 76 12.08 20.35 -26.63
CA PRO A 76 13.30 19.74 -26.13
C PRO A 76 13.20 19.36 -24.63
N ARG A 77 12.40 20.07 -23.79
CA ARG A 77 12.22 19.71 -22.39
C ARG A 77 11.41 18.41 -22.23
N ARG A 78 10.33 18.28 -23.01
CA ARG A 78 9.54 17.04 -23.05
C ARG A 78 10.35 15.89 -23.62
N ARG A 79 11.16 16.15 -24.65
CA ARG A 79 12.08 15.15 -25.22
C ARG A 79 13.05 14.59 -24.18
N ILE A 80 13.68 15.43 -23.36
CA ILE A 80 14.60 14.99 -22.29
C ILE A 80 13.85 14.16 -21.23
N ALA A 81 12.60 14.49 -20.92
CA ALA A 81 11.79 13.68 -20.02
C ALA A 81 11.51 12.26 -20.56
N ASP A 82 11.17 12.16 -21.86
CA ASP A 82 11.01 10.86 -22.52
C ASP A 82 12.35 10.09 -22.62
N GLU A 83 13.47 10.76 -22.85
CA GLU A 83 14.81 10.18 -22.87
C GLU A 83 15.22 9.58 -21.51
N ALA A 84 14.91 10.27 -20.40
CA ALA A 84 15.17 9.79 -19.06
C ALA A 84 14.38 8.52 -18.69
N LEU A 85 13.30 8.23 -19.42
CA LEU A 85 12.44 7.05 -19.21
C LEU A 85 12.57 6.00 -20.33
N TRP A 86 13.56 6.10 -21.23
CA TRP A 86 13.71 5.12 -22.30
C TRP A 86 15.16 4.67 -22.43
N LEU A 87 15.37 3.50 -23.04
CA LEU A 87 16.68 2.89 -23.21
C LEU A 87 17.66 3.85 -23.94
N TRP A 88 18.81 4.06 -23.35
CA TRP A 88 19.88 4.89 -23.96
C TRP A 88 20.70 4.13 -24.97
N GLY A 89 20.78 2.78 -24.85
CA GLY A 89 21.56 1.93 -25.69
C GLY A 89 23.07 2.08 -25.46
N THR A 90 23.86 1.41 -26.30
CA THR A 90 25.32 1.56 -26.29
C THR A 90 25.67 2.97 -26.74
N PRO A 91 26.48 3.74 -25.98
CA PRO A 91 26.79 5.11 -26.32
C PRO A 91 27.50 5.15 -27.65
N PRO A 92 27.04 6.00 -28.59
CA PRO A 92 27.82 6.28 -29.79
C PRO A 92 29.12 6.94 -29.36
N GLY A 93 30.20 6.76 -30.14
CA GLY A 93 31.53 7.35 -29.83
C GLY A 93 31.52 8.88 -29.59
N ALA A 94 30.44 9.56 -30.01
CA ALA A 94 30.21 10.99 -29.78
C ALA A 94 29.56 11.32 -28.41
N CYS A 95 28.97 10.36 -27.70
CA CYS A 95 28.31 10.65 -26.43
C CYS A 95 29.32 11.04 -25.34
N GLY A 96 30.51 10.48 -25.33
CA GLY A 96 31.55 10.77 -24.32
C GLY A 96 31.20 10.31 -22.91
N CYS A 97 30.05 9.69 -22.69
CA CYS A 97 29.61 9.12 -21.41
C CYS A 97 30.24 7.75 -21.18
N ASP A 98 30.42 7.39 -19.91
CA ASP A 98 30.84 6.06 -19.53
C ASP A 98 29.79 5.02 -19.97
N PRO A 99 30.19 3.97 -20.73
CA PRO A 99 29.29 2.89 -21.12
C PRO A 99 28.58 2.20 -19.93
N GLU A 100 29.21 2.15 -18.76
CA GLU A 100 28.61 1.58 -17.55
C GLU A 100 27.40 2.39 -17.08
N VAL A 101 27.40 3.71 -17.27
CA VAL A 101 26.25 4.58 -16.93
C VAL A 101 25.06 4.25 -17.81
N HIS A 102 25.26 4.06 -19.12
CA HIS A 102 24.20 3.63 -20.03
C HIS A 102 23.68 2.24 -19.69
N ALA A 103 24.58 1.29 -19.43
CA ALA A 103 24.21 -0.06 -19.05
C ALA A 103 23.40 -0.10 -17.75
N ALA A 104 23.78 0.67 -16.73
CA ALA A 104 23.05 0.76 -15.47
C ALA A 104 21.64 1.34 -15.66
N HIS A 105 21.51 2.42 -16.44
CA HIS A 105 20.23 3.01 -16.77
C HIS A 105 19.32 2.04 -17.56
N ASP A 106 19.85 1.39 -18.58
CA ASP A 106 19.08 0.46 -19.42
C ASP A 106 18.66 -0.80 -18.63
N ALA A 107 19.52 -1.26 -17.70
CA ALA A 107 19.16 -2.32 -16.76
C ALA A 107 18.00 -1.88 -15.85
N ALA A 108 18.00 -0.63 -15.35
CA ALA A 108 16.95 -0.07 -14.52
C ALA A 108 15.62 0.02 -15.27
N VAL A 109 15.61 0.56 -16.49
CA VAL A 109 14.43 0.61 -17.37
C VAL A 109 13.90 -0.80 -17.64
N SER A 110 14.79 -1.75 -17.96
CA SER A 110 14.42 -3.13 -18.28
C SER A 110 13.82 -3.86 -17.08
N ALA A 111 14.44 -3.76 -15.89
CA ALA A 111 13.95 -4.36 -14.66
C ALA A 111 12.57 -3.79 -14.26
N HIS A 112 12.40 -2.47 -14.41
CA HIS A 112 11.13 -1.82 -14.08
C HIS A 112 10.02 -2.22 -15.07
N ARG A 113 10.31 -2.27 -16.38
CA ARG A 113 9.36 -2.77 -17.39
C ARG A 113 8.95 -4.22 -17.14
N PHE A 114 9.89 -5.06 -16.69
CA PHE A 114 9.60 -6.43 -16.32
C PHE A 114 8.67 -6.49 -15.10
N ALA A 115 8.95 -5.71 -14.05
CA ALA A 115 8.11 -5.62 -12.87
C ALA A 115 6.68 -5.14 -13.21
N LEU A 116 6.54 -4.20 -14.16
CA LEU A 116 5.24 -3.71 -14.65
C LEU A 116 4.45 -4.81 -15.41
N GLY A 117 5.12 -5.64 -16.21
CA GLY A 117 4.49 -6.76 -16.89
C GLY A 117 3.87 -7.79 -15.92
N GLU A 118 4.50 -8.01 -14.78
CA GLU A 118 3.98 -8.88 -13.72
C GLU A 118 2.75 -8.30 -12.98
N CYS A 119 2.44 -7.00 -13.15
CA CYS A 119 1.26 -6.38 -12.52
C CYS A 119 -0.07 -6.85 -13.14
N GLU A 120 -0.07 -7.42 -14.35
CA GLU A 120 -1.27 -7.95 -14.99
C GLU A 120 -1.78 -9.22 -14.27
N THR A 121 -0.85 -10.03 -13.73
CA THR A 121 -1.14 -11.26 -12.99
C THR A 121 -0.25 -11.36 -11.76
N PRO A 122 -0.49 -10.52 -10.71
CA PRO A 122 0.40 -10.46 -9.57
C PRO A 122 0.47 -11.78 -8.81
N GLY A 123 1.70 -12.17 -8.43
CA GLY A 123 1.99 -13.38 -7.70
C GLY A 123 3.07 -13.18 -6.63
N THR A 124 3.55 -14.27 -6.06
CA THR A 124 4.60 -14.25 -5.02
C THR A 124 5.93 -13.69 -5.52
N SER A 125 6.20 -13.72 -6.82
CA SER A 125 7.40 -13.15 -7.46
C SER A 125 7.33 -11.63 -7.64
N THR A 126 6.15 -11.04 -7.61
CA THR A 126 5.94 -9.61 -7.92
C THR A 126 6.82 -8.70 -7.06
N ALA A 127 6.85 -8.90 -5.74
CA ALA A 127 7.70 -8.11 -4.85
C ALA A 127 9.20 -8.27 -5.12
N VAL A 128 9.64 -9.43 -5.61
CA VAL A 128 11.04 -9.67 -5.98
C VAL A 128 11.42 -8.83 -7.19
N HIS A 129 10.58 -8.79 -8.23
CA HIS A 129 10.82 -7.99 -9.44
C HIS A 129 10.80 -6.49 -9.16
N TRP A 130 9.90 -6.03 -8.28
CA TRP A 130 9.86 -4.64 -7.85
C TRP A 130 11.08 -4.24 -7.01
N ARG A 131 11.61 -5.15 -6.15
CA ARG A 131 12.88 -4.90 -5.44
C ARG A 131 14.06 -4.82 -6.41
N GLU A 132 14.06 -5.65 -7.45
CA GLU A 132 15.08 -5.57 -8.49
C GLU A 132 15.02 -4.25 -9.25
N ALA A 133 13.82 -3.81 -9.63
CA ALA A 133 13.63 -2.50 -10.25
C ALA A 133 14.10 -1.35 -9.34
N ALA A 134 13.78 -1.39 -8.05
CA ALA A 134 14.22 -0.39 -7.07
C ALA A 134 15.75 -0.34 -6.97
N ARG A 135 16.42 -1.49 -6.86
CA ARG A 135 17.88 -1.58 -6.80
C ARG A 135 18.55 -1.08 -8.08
N SER A 136 17.99 -1.44 -9.22
CA SER A 136 18.54 -1.01 -10.53
C SER A 136 18.41 0.50 -10.71
N TRP A 137 17.26 1.09 -10.33
CA TRP A 137 17.09 2.54 -10.37
C TRP A 137 17.95 3.26 -9.33
N ASP A 138 18.14 2.69 -8.14
CA ASP A 138 19.08 3.23 -7.14
C ASP A 138 20.51 3.25 -7.70
N ALA A 139 20.94 2.19 -8.36
CA ALA A 139 22.24 2.14 -9.00
C ALA A 139 22.39 3.15 -10.15
N ALA A 140 21.35 3.32 -10.98
CA ALA A 140 21.35 4.26 -12.11
C ALA A 140 21.35 5.73 -11.65
N LEU A 141 20.61 6.06 -10.60
CA LEU A 141 20.48 7.43 -10.08
C LEU A 141 21.56 7.83 -9.09
N ARG A 142 22.31 6.85 -8.56
CA ARG A 142 23.37 7.11 -7.58
C ARG A 142 24.60 7.71 -8.27
N GLY A 143 25.13 8.77 -7.69
CA GLY A 143 26.30 9.47 -8.18
C GLY A 143 26.02 10.40 -9.37
N ASP A 144 27.09 10.77 -10.07
CA ASP A 144 27.02 11.80 -11.12
C ASP A 144 26.74 11.26 -12.53
N GLY A 145 26.65 9.93 -12.72
CA GLY A 145 26.54 9.32 -14.03
C GLY A 145 25.28 9.73 -14.79
N PHE A 146 24.10 9.51 -14.18
CA PHE A 146 22.82 9.93 -14.74
C PHE A 146 22.78 11.44 -14.99
N ALA A 147 23.16 12.23 -13.98
CA ALA A 147 23.18 13.67 -14.06
C ALA A 147 24.16 14.16 -15.14
N GLY A 148 25.32 13.54 -15.25
CA GLY A 148 26.31 13.81 -16.27
C GLY A 148 25.79 13.55 -17.67
N HIS A 149 25.13 12.41 -17.90
CA HIS A 149 24.50 12.10 -19.19
C HIS A 149 23.44 13.14 -19.56
N ILE A 150 22.51 13.47 -18.67
CA ILE A 150 21.47 14.47 -18.95
C ILE A 150 22.07 15.85 -19.26
N ARG A 151 23.09 16.30 -18.51
CA ARG A 151 23.81 17.55 -18.84
C ARG A 151 24.43 17.51 -20.21
N HIS A 152 25.10 16.40 -20.56
CA HIS A 152 25.65 16.19 -21.89
C HIS A 152 24.57 16.30 -22.97
N ARG A 153 23.42 15.71 -22.77
CA ARG A 153 22.26 15.77 -23.68
C ARG A 153 21.73 17.17 -23.85
N VAL A 154 21.57 17.91 -22.74
CA VAL A 154 21.16 19.33 -22.75
C VAL A 154 22.12 20.16 -23.63
N LEU A 155 23.43 19.97 -23.47
CA LEU A 155 24.44 20.65 -24.26
C LEU A 155 24.41 20.23 -25.74
N THR A 156 24.26 18.92 -26.02
CA THR A 156 24.29 18.38 -27.39
C THR A 156 23.09 18.79 -28.21
N LEU A 157 21.90 18.94 -27.56
CA LEU A 157 20.70 19.40 -28.24
C LEU A 157 20.78 20.88 -28.64
N ASP A 158 21.62 21.66 -27.98
CA ASP A 158 21.91 23.07 -28.26
C ASP A 158 20.63 23.91 -28.50
N ASP A 159 19.65 23.74 -27.61
CA ASP A 159 18.36 24.43 -27.70
C ASP A 159 18.25 25.44 -26.54
N PRO A 160 18.02 26.76 -26.82
CA PRO A 160 18.01 27.79 -25.81
C PRO A 160 16.88 27.64 -24.76
N ARG A 161 15.94 26.73 -24.96
CA ARG A 161 14.88 26.38 -23.99
C ARG A 161 15.36 25.36 -22.96
N LEU A 162 16.54 24.76 -23.13
CA LEU A 162 17.16 23.84 -22.18
C LEU A 162 18.14 24.59 -21.30
N ASP A 163 18.09 24.31 -20.02
CA ASP A 163 19.03 24.79 -19.00
C ASP A 163 19.20 23.74 -17.90
N GLU A 164 20.04 24.00 -16.92
CA GLU A 164 20.32 23.07 -15.82
C GLU A 164 19.09 22.77 -14.93
N SER A 165 18.05 23.61 -14.99
CA SER A 165 16.83 23.37 -14.19
C SER A 165 16.13 22.07 -14.58
N VAL A 166 16.29 21.61 -15.83
CA VAL A 166 15.75 20.33 -16.32
C VAL A 166 16.25 19.15 -15.49
N LEU A 167 17.53 19.15 -15.14
CA LEU A 167 18.12 18.09 -14.33
C LEU A 167 17.52 18.06 -12.92
N GLY A 168 17.40 19.22 -12.27
CA GLY A 168 16.78 19.30 -10.92
C GLY A 168 15.37 18.74 -10.94
N VAL A 169 14.56 19.13 -11.93
CA VAL A 169 13.18 18.64 -12.10
C VAL A 169 13.15 17.12 -12.32
N LEU A 170 14.06 16.56 -13.14
CA LEU A 170 14.13 15.13 -13.36
C LEU A 170 14.46 14.37 -12.08
N LEU A 171 15.48 14.81 -11.33
CA LEU A 171 15.87 14.14 -10.08
C LEU A 171 14.77 14.19 -9.01
N ASP A 172 13.95 15.24 -9.00
CA ASP A 172 12.86 15.39 -8.05
C ASP A 172 11.60 14.57 -8.44
N GLU A 173 11.23 14.56 -9.73
CA GLU A 173 9.96 14.00 -10.19
C GLU A 173 10.07 12.54 -10.67
N LEU A 174 11.22 12.14 -11.25
CA LEU A 174 11.41 10.81 -11.83
C LEU A 174 11.18 9.66 -10.82
N PRO A 175 11.72 9.70 -9.59
CA PRO A 175 11.45 8.67 -8.60
C PRO A 175 9.96 8.51 -8.26
N LEU A 176 9.20 9.61 -8.30
CA LEU A 176 7.75 9.61 -8.07
C LEU A 176 7.00 8.94 -9.20
N VAL A 177 7.37 9.26 -10.44
CA VAL A 177 6.77 8.64 -11.64
C VAL A 177 6.96 7.13 -11.63
N LEU A 178 8.18 6.70 -11.34
CA LEU A 178 8.56 5.29 -11.34
C LEU A 178 7.88 4.47 -10.24
N VAL A 179 7.61 5.06 -9.07
CA VAL A 179 6.99 4.32 -7.96
C VAL A 179 5.46 4.26 -8.05
N LYS A 180 4.82 5.15 -8.80
CA LYS A 180 3.34 5.24 -8.87
C LYS A 180 2.64 3.94 -9.26
N PRO A 181 3.10 3.17 -10.27
CA PRO A 181 2.47 1.89 -10.58
C PRO A 181 2.52 0.90 -9.41
N LEU A 182 3.63 0.86 -8.67
CA LEU A 182 3.75 0.06 -7.45
C LEU A 182 2.71 0.45 -6.41
N LEU A 183 2.48 1.76 -6.22
CA LEU A 183 1.46 2.25 -5.28
C LEU A 183 0.04 1.85 -5.71
N ALA A 184 -0.25 1.92 -7.02
CA ALA A 184 -1.52 1.46 -7.56
C ALA A 184 -1.71 -0.06 -7.33
N LEU A 185 -0.65 -0.85 -7.50
CA LEU A 185 -0.65 -2.29 -7.24
C LEU A 185 -0.94 -2.59 -5.75
N ILE A 186 -0.30 -1.87 -4.83
CA ILE A 186 -0.54 -2.00 -3.38
C ILE A 186 -2.03 -1.78 -3.04
N VAL A 187 -2.64 -0.75 -3.62
CA VAL A 187 -4.05 -0.43 -3.37
C VAL A 187 -4.98 -1.51 -3.94
N SER A 188 -4.66 -2.05 -5.12
CA SER A 188 -5.51 -3.03 -5.81
C SER A 188 -5.36 -4.47 -5.31
N HIS A 189 -4.25 -4.82 -4.62
CA HIS A 189 -3.93 -6.18 -4.19
C HIS A 189 -3.58 -6.29 -2.71
N PRO A 190 -4.58 -6.31 -1.81
CA PRO A 190 -4.37 -6.35 -0.35
C PRO A 190 -3.50 -7.51 0.14
N GLY A 191 -3.51 -8.65 -0.57
CA GLY A 191 -2.73 -9.84 -0.22
C GLY A 191 -1.22 -9.69 -0.40
N LEU A 192 -0.76 -8.70 -1.18
CA LEU A 192 0.66 -8.44 -1.46
C LEU A 192 1.19 -7.20 -0.73
N GLN A 193 0.34 -6.48 -0.02
CA GLN A 193 0.65 -5.15 0.51
C GLN A 193 1.91 -5.13 1.37
N GLN A 194 2.06 -6.07 2.29
CA GLN A 194 3.19 -6.06 3.23
C GLN A 194 4.55 -6.15 2.50
N ASP A 195 4.68 -7.07 1.56
CA ASP A 195 5.92 -7.27 0.81
C ASP A 195 6.25 -6.08 -0.10
N LEU A 196 5.21 -5.41 -0.61
CA LEU A 196 5.35 -4.25 -1.49
C LEU A 196 5.63 -2.94 -0.72
N TYR A 197 5.17 -2.82 0.54
CA TYR A 197 5.53 -1.67 1.39
C TYR A 197 7.02 -1.59 1.65
N ASP A 198 7.67 -2.73 1.91
CA ASP A 198 9.12 -2.79 2.08
C ASP A 198 9.84 -2.25 0.84
N VAL A 199 9.34 -2.60 -0.36
CA VAL A 199 9.88 -2.07 -1.62
C VAL A 199 9.74 -0.55 -1.72
N VAL A 200 8.59 0.03 -1.31
CA VAL A 200 8.41 1.49 -1.31
C VAL A 200 9.37 2.17 -0.33
N HIS A 201 9.63 1.55 0.83
CA HIS A 201 10.60 2.07 1.79
C HIS A 201 12.03 2.07 1.24
N ASP A 202 12.38 1.08 0.43
CA ASP A 202 13.70 0.95 -0.20
C ASP A 202 13.84 1.71 -1.52
N TRP A 203 12.74 2.29 -2.03
CA TRP A 203 12.74 3.00 -3.31
C TRP A 203 13.68 4.23 -3.28
N PRO A 204 14.50 4.46 -4.33
CA PRO A 204 15.46 5.56 -4.39
C PRO A 204 14.75 6.92 -4.52
N MET A 205 14.38 7.51 -3.41
CA MET A 205 13.78 8.84 -3.35
C MET A 205 14.21 9.61 -2.10
N PRO A 206 14.20 10.97 -2.14
CA PRO A 206 14.46 11.77 -0.95
C PRO A 206 13.52 11.43 0.20
N PRO A 207 14.02 11.38 1.47
CA PRO A 207 13.21 10.99 2.63
C PRO A 207 11.93 11.79 2.79
N GLY A 208 11.95 13.11 2.63
CA GLY A 208 10.77 13.97 2.75
C GLY A 208 9.71 13.73 1.66
N VAL A 209 10.13 13.30 0.46
CA VAL A 209 9.23 12.90 -0.62
C VAL A 209 8.56 11.58 -0.27
N ARG A 210 9.33 10.62 0.24
CA ARG A 210 8.83 9.31 0.69
C ARG A 210 7.79 9.46 1.80
N GLU A 211 8.08 10.26 2.83
CA GLU A 211 7.15 10.50 3.94
C GLU A 211 5.82 11.11 3.48
N ARG A 212 5.88 12.10 2.58
CA ARG A 212 4.68 12.69 1.99
C ARG A 212 3.85 11.66 1.23
N LEU A 213 4.51 10.87 0.38
CA LEU A 213 3.86 9.83 -0.42
C LEU A 213 3.19 8.76 0.43
N LEU A 214 3.91 8.22 1.43
CA LEU A 214 3.36 7.25 2.38
C LEU A 214 2.23 7.86 3.19
N GLY A 215 2.35 9.15 3.55
CA GLY A 215 1.29 9.91 4.20
C GLY A 215 0.02 10.00 3.38
N GLU A 216 0.13 10.28 2.08
CA GLU A 216 -1.00 10.32 1.14
C GLU A 216 -1.68 8.96 1.00
N LEU A 217 -0.89 7.88 0.88
CA LEU A 217 -1.41 6.50 0.84
C LEU A 217 -2.13 6.08 2.13
N ALA A 218 -1.66 6.57 3.26
CA ALA A 218 -2.24 6.23 4.56
C ALA A 218 -3.57 6.95 4.85
N VAL A 219 -3.90 8.05 4.15
CA VAL A 219 -5.14 8.81 4.39
C VAL A 219 -6.39 7.93 4.27
N PRO A 220 -6.66 7.26 3.14
CA PRO A 220 -7.87 6.46 3.00
C PRO A 220 -7.94 5.31 4.02
N VAL A 221 -6.81 4.64 4.27
CA VAL A 221 -6.75 3.53 5.25
C VAL A 221 -7.07 4.01 6.66
N ARG A 222 -6.51 5.17 7.03
CA ARG A 222 -6.77 5.79 8.35
C ARG A 222 -8.23 6.21 8.49
N ASP A 223 -8.80 6.81 7.46
CA ASP A 223 -10.17 7.30 7.49
C ASP A 223 -11.16 6.12 7.57
N GLU A 224 -10.90 5.03 6.84
CA GLU A 224 -11.67 3.78 6.93
C GLU A 224 -11.55 3.14 8.33
N ALA A 225 -10.33 3.02 8.87
CA ALA A 225 -10.10 2.50 10.21
C ALA A 225 -10.80 3.34 11.28
N SER A 226 -10.78 4.66 11.14
CA SER A 226 -11.44 5.57 12.08
C SER A 226 -12.96 5.43 12.03
N ALA A 227 -13.55 5.39 10.84
CA ALA A 227 -14.99 5.18 10.66
C ALA A 227 -15.45 3.81 11.20
N ALA A 228 -14.67 2.75 10.95
CA ALA A 228 -14.94 1.42 11.49
C ALA A 228 -14.85 1.39 13.03
N LEU A 229 -13.90 2.12 13.63
CA LEU A 229 -13.78 2.30 15.07
C LEU A 229 -14.96 3.03 15.66
N ASP A 230 -15.40 4.13 15.07
CA ASP A 230 -16.54 4.89 15.54
C ASP A 230 -17.81 4.03 15.53
N ALA A 231 -18.05 3.30 14.45
CA ALA A 231 -19.15 2.35 14.35
C ALA A 231 -19.05 1.17 15.35
N ALA A 232 -17.84 0.73 15.71
CA ALA A 232 -17.65 -0.29 16.74
C ALA A 232 -17.89 0.27 18.15
N TYR A 233 -17.52 1.52 18.42
CA TYR A 233 -17.87 2.20 19.67
C TYR A 233 -19.38 2.38 19.83
N GLU A 234 -20.11 2.75 18.78
CA GLU A 234 -21.58 2.81 18.80
C GLU A 234 -22.21 1.47 19.20
N LEU A 235 -21.75 0.36 18.62
CA LEU A 235 -22.21 -0.98 19.01
C LEU A 235 -21.91 -1.29 20.48
N PHE A 236 -20.73 -0.91 20.96
CA PHE A 236 -20.38 -1.08 22.38
C PHE A 236 -21.32 -0.30 23.30
N GLU A 237 -21.64 0.95 22.97
CA GLU A 237 -22.57 1.78 23.76
C GLU A 237 -24.00 1.24 23.71
N LEU A 238 -24.44 0.67 22.60
CA LEU A 238 -25.72 -0.04 22.48
C LEU A 238 -25.74 -1.38 23.26
N GLY A 239 -24.61 -1.78 23.84
CA GLY A 239 -24.46 -3.00 24.62
C GLY A 239 -24.12 -4.25 23.85
N ASP A 240 -23.91 -4.14 22.52
CA ASP A 240 -23.45 -5.24 21.65
C ASP A 240 -21.92 -5.26 21.57
N PHE A 241 -21.28 -5.47 22.71
CA PHE A 241 -19.83 -5.49 22.84
C PHE A 241 -19.18 -6.69 22.14
N ARG A 242 -19.92 -7.76 21.85
CA ARG A 242 -19.38 -8.94 21.11
C ARG A 242 -19.18 -8.58 19.65
N THR A 243 -20.19 -7.98 19.02
CA THR A 243 -20.08 -7.51 17.63
C THR A 243 -19.06 -6.37 17.52
N ALA A 244 -18.99 -5.48 18.52
CA ALA A 244 -17.96 -4.44 18.56
C ALA A 244 -16.53 -5.04 18.55
N ALA A 245 -16.25 -6.02 19.42
CA ALA A 245 -14.97 -6.71 19.45
C ALA A 245 -14.67 -7.46 18.14
N GLN A 246 -15.67 -8.13 17.56
CA GLN A 246 -15.51 -8.82 16.28
C GLN A 246 -15.16 -7.85 15.14
N ARG A 247 -15.73 -6.65 15.11
CA ARG A 247 -15.33 -5.61 14.13
C ARG A 247 -13.88 -5.19 14.28
N VAL A 248 -13.38 -5.11 15.53
CA VAL A 248 -11.94 -4.83 15.73
C VAL A 248 -11.09 -5.91 15.11
N ASP A 249 -11.41 -7.18 15.31
CA ASP A 249 -10.63 -8.28 14.77
C ASP A 249 -10.68 -8.35 13.23
N THR A 250 -11.86 -8.14 12.64
CA THR A 250 -12.09 -8.41 11.21
C THR A 250 -11.84 -7.23 10.28
N LEU A 251 -12.04 -6.00 10.75
CA LEU A 251 -11.93 -4.79 9.91
C LEU A 251 -10.81 -3.86 10.40
N ILE A 252 -10.79 -3.56 11.70
CA ILE A 252 -9.89 -2.54 12.24
C ILE A 252 -8.48 -3.06 12.38
N GLY A 253 -8.30 -4.29 12.85
CA GLY A 253 -6.98 -4.91 13.01
C GLY A 253 -6.17 -5.00 11.71
N PRO A 254 -6.74 -5.47 10.59
CA PRO A 254 -6.08 -5.41 9.28
C PRO A 254 -5.70 -3.99 8.87
N ALA A 255 -6.62 -3.02 8.97
CA ALA A 255 -6.35 -1.62 8.61
C ALA A 255 -5.26 -0.99 9.49
N VAL A 256 -5.23 -1.32 10.78
CA VAL A 256 -4.17 -0.87 11.70
C VAL A 256 -2.80 -1.46 11.33
N ARG A 257 -2.73 -2.74 10.96
CA ARG A 257 -1.48 -3.34 10.47
C ARG A 257 -0.99 -2.67 9.19
N GLN A 258 -1.90 -2.36 8.28
CA GLN A 258 -1.59 -1.63 7.07
C GLN A 258 -1.08 -0.20 7.37
N LEU A 259 -1.72 0.51 8.29
CA LEU A 259 -1.24 1.83 8.75
C LEU A 259 0.15 1.74 9.38
N GLU A 260 0.41 0.72 10.20
CA GLU A 260 1.71 0.52 10.84
C GLU A 260 2.81 0.24 9.81
N ALA A 261 2.51 -0.50 8.75
CA ALA A 261 3.45 -0.75 7.66
C ALA A 261 3.75 0.52 6.85
N LEU A 262 2.74 1.37 6.60
CA LEU A 262 2.92 2.64 5.88
C LEU A 262 3.58 3.71 6.75
N LEU A 263 3.08 3.90 7.94
CA LEU A 263 3.43 4.97 8.87
C LEU A 263 3.59 4.41 10.29
N PRO A 264 4.76 3.83 10.63
CA PRO A 264 4.99 3.24 11.94
C PRO A 264 4.67 4.19 13.09
N ALA A 265 3.89 3.73 14.08
CA ALA A 265 3.42 4.53 15.21
C ALA A 265 4.58 5.20 15.98
N ALA A 266 5.74 4.56 16.01
CA ALA A 266 6.96 5.12 16.64
C ALA A 266 7.41 6.47 16.04
N ARG A 267 7.06 6.74 14.79
CA ARG A 267 7.38 7.99 14.05
C ARG A 267 6.14 8.82 13.76
N HIS A 268 4.96 8.22 13.76
CA HIS A 268 3.71 8.84 13.34
C HIS A 268 2.63 8.72 14.45
N PRO A 269 2.53 9.72 15.34
CA PRO A 269 1.63 9.66 16.50
C PRO A 269 0.16 9.41 16.13
N ARG A 270 -0.29 9.85 14.94
CA ARG A 270 -1.66 9.61 14.47
C ARG A 270 -1.97 8.13 14.28
N THR A 271 -1.00 7.31 13.83
CA THR A 271 -1.14 5.85 13.76
C THR A 271 -1.27 5.27 15.17
N GLY A 272 -0.44 5.75 16.12
CA GLY A 272 -0.51 5.37 17.53
C GLY A 272 -1.90 5.60 18.12
N VAL A 273 -2.51 6.77 17.87
CA VAL A 273 -3.87 7.08 18.35
C VAL A 273 -4.92 6.08 17.84
N VAL A 274 -4.87 5.68 16.56
CA VAL A 274 -5.82 4.69 16.02
C VAL A 274 -5.62 3.33 16.69
N ARG A 275 -4.38 2.90 16.88
CA ARG A 275 -4.01 1.67 17.58
C ARG A 275 -4.52 1.65 19.02
N ASP A 276 -4.25 2.70 19.77
CA ASP A 276 -4.64 2.81 21.18
C ASP A 276 -6.16 2.85 21.35
N ARG A 277 -6.88 3.52 20.44
CA ARG A 277 -8.34 3.51 20.44
C ARG A 277 -8.91 2.09 20.21
N ALA A 278 -8.34 1.33 19.29
CA ALA A 278 -8.73 -0.06 19.02
C ALA A 278 -8.42 -0.97 20.23
N ALA A 279 -7.23 -0.83 20.83
CA ALA A 279 -6.83 -1.55 22.02
C ALA A 279 -7.77 -1.24 23.21
N ALA A 280 -8.07 0.03 23.44
CA ALA A 280 -8.99 0.47 24.51
C ALA A 280 -10.40 -0.10 24.33
N LEU A 281 -10.91 -0.15 23.10
CA LEU A 281 -12.23 -0.74 22.82
C LEU A 281 -12.27 -2.23 23.16
N LEU A 282 -11.24 -3.02 22.74
CA LEU A 282 -11.14 -4.44 23.11
C LEU A 282 -11.06 -4.63 24.62
N GLY A 283 -10.28 -3.80 25.31
CA GLY A 283 -10.20 -3.80 26.78
C GLY A 283 -11.56 -3.56 27.44
N LYS A 284 -12.33 -2.57 26.96
CA LYS A 284 -13.69 -2.31 27.43
C LYS A 284 -14.64 -3.48 27.15
N CYS A 285 -14.55 -4.11 25.98
CA CYS A 285 -15.34 -5.30 25.63
C CYS A 285 -15.03 -6.47 26.58
N ALA A 286 -13.73 -6.68 26.87
CA ALA A 286 -13.30 -7.71 27.82
C ALA A 286 -13.85 -7.46 29.23
N GLN A 287 -13.79 -6.23 29.72
CA GLN A 287 -14.37 -5.87 31.02
C GLN A 287 -15.89 -6.12 31.06
N ARG A 288 -16.58 -5.77 29.97
CA ARG A 288 -18.05 -5.90 29.89
C ARG A 288 -18.50 -7.36 29.87
N ILE A 289 -17.78 -8.26 29.17
CA ILE A 289 -18.13 -9.70 29.16
C ILE A 289 -17.88 -10.33 30.54
N VAL A 290 -16.80 -9.93 31.23
CA VAL A 290 -16.50 -10.40 32.60
C VAL A 290 -17.57 -9.93 33.57
N ALA A 291 -17.95 -8.65 33.51
CA ALA A 291 -19.00 -8.08 34.40
C ALA A 291 -20.38 -8.70 34.21
N ARG A 292 -20.68 -9.22 33.00
CA ARG A 292 -21.96 -9.91 32.70
C ARG A 292 -21.91 -11.42 32.95
N SER A 293 -20.78 -11.95 33.39
CA SER A 293 -20.60 -13.36 33.67
C SER A 293 -21.29 -13.75 35.01
N PRO A 294 -21.77 -15.00 35.16
CA PRO A 294 -22.25 -15.48 36.43
C PRO A 294 -21.24 -15.32 37.57
N GLY A 295 -21.67 -15.08 38.77
CA GLY A 295 -20.78 -14.94 39.94
C GLY A 295 -19.95 -16.22 40.17
N ALA A 296 -18.71 -16.05 40.67
CA ALA A 296 -17.81 -17.16 40.97
C ALA A 296 -18.36 -18.17 41.99
N GLN A 297 -19.30 -17.75 42.83
CA GLN A 297 -19.95 -18.59 43.85
C GLN A 297 -21.06 -19.50 43.28
N GLN A 298 -21.46 -19.28 42.04
CA GLN A 298 -22.54 -20.01 41.38
C GLN A 298 -21.99 -21.21 40.63
N VAL A 299 -21.90 -22.37 41.26
CA VAL A 299 -21.30 -23.60 40.73
C VAL A 299 -21.86 -23.96 39.33
N SER A 300 -23.16 -23.86 39.12
CA SER A 300 -23.83 -24.10 37.83
C SER A 300 -23.42 -23.12 36.74
N GLY A 301 -22.93 -21.93 37.09
CA GLY A 301 -22.50 -20.87 36.18
C GLY A 301 -20.98 -20.95 35.84
N LEU A 302 -20.20 -21.78 36.51
CA LEU A 302 -18.75 -21.82 36.34
C LEU A 302 -18.30 -22.14 34.90
N PRO A 303 -18.92 -23.08 34.15
CA PRO A 303 -18.54 -23.31 32.75
C PRO A 303 -18.75 -22.07 31.88
N GLN A 304 -19.90 -21.40 32.01
CA GLN A 304 -20.21 -20.14 31.27
C GLN A 304 -19.23 -19.01 31.64
N ARG A 305 -18.89 -18.88 32.93
CA ARG A 305 -17.91 -17.91 33.40
C ARG A 305 -16.52 -18.18 32.81
N ARG A 306 -16.08 -19.45 32.82
CA ARG A 306 -14.81 -19.86 32.19
C ARG A 306 -14.74 -19.49 30.71
N ASP A 307 -15.81 -19.75 29.95
CA ASP A 307 -15.86 -19.43 28.53
C ASP A 307 -15.82 -17.92 28.27
N ASN A 308 -16.54 -17.13 29.07
CA ASN A 308 -16.52 -15.67 28.99
C ASN A 308 -15.14 -15.09 29.37
N LEU A 309 -14.50 -15.59 30.41
CA LEU A 309 -13.13 -15.19 30.78
C LEU A 309 -12.11 -15.58 29.72
N GLY A 310 -12.24 -16.77 29.13
CA GLY A 310 -11.42 -17.18 28.00
C GLY A 310 -11.59 -16.26 26.79
N GLN A 311 -12.79 -15.79 26.52
CA GLN A 311 -13.04 -14.81 25.47
C GLN A 311 -12.43 -13.43 25.81
N ALA A 312 -12.60 -12.97 27.06
CA ALA A 312 -11.98 -11.73 27.52
C ALA A 312 -10.46 -11.76 27.43
N ALA A 313 -9.83 -12.90 27.81
CA ALA A 313 -8.39 -13.09 27.68
C ALA A 313 -7.91 -13.01 26.21
N ARG A 314 -8.66 -13.58 25.27
CA ARG A 314 -8.35 -13.45 23.84
C ARG A 314 -8.40 -11.97 23.39
N TRP A 315 -9.42 -11.24 23.75
CA TRP A 315 -9.55 -9.82 23.41
C TRP A 315 -8.45 -8.96 24.04
N LEU A 316 -8.04 -9.24 25.28
CA LEU A 316 -6.95 -8.52 25.93
C LEU A 316 -5.59 -8.80 25.28
N ARG A 317 -5.35 -10.03 24.82
CA ARG A 317 -4.13 -10.35 24.05
C ARG A 317 -4.10 -9.61 22.71
N ALA A 318 -5.21 -9.61 21.98
CA ALA A 318 -5.33 -8.81 20.75
C ALA A 318 -5.18 -7.30 21.02
N ALA A 319 -5.73 -6.79 22.13
CA ALA A 319 -5.55 -5.40 22.53
C ALA A 319 -4.07 -5.05 22.81
N LEU A 320 -3.33 -5.96 23.44
CA LEU A 320 -1.89 -5.78 23.71
C LEU A 320 -1.05 -5.71 22.43
N GLU A 321 -1.41 -6.46 21.40
CA GLU A 321 -0.75 -6.38 20.08
C GLU A 321 -1.00 -5.04 19.40
N LEU A 322 -2.19 -4.46 19.63
CA LEU A 322 -2.56 -3.17 19.06
C LEU A 322 -2.02 -1.97 19.85
N ALA A 323 -1.84 -2.08 21.17
CA ALA A 323 -1.47 -0.95 22.02
C ALA A 323 -0.11 -0.35 21.60
N ALA A 324 -0.11 0.96 21.37
CA ALA A 324 1.11 1.75 21.11
C ALA A 324 1.57 2.48 22.36
N ASP A 325 0.64 2.88 23.23
CA ASP A 325 0.95 3.54 24.51
C ASP A 325 1.41 2.52 25.57
N PRO A 326 2.62 2.66 26.14
CA PRO A 326 3.12 1.77 27.18
C PRO A 326 2.23 1.69 28.43
N GLY A 327 1.64 2.82 28.85
CA GLY A 327 0.79 2.88 30.04
C GLY A 327 -0.53 2.13 29.82
N GLY A 328 -1.14 2.29 28.65
CA GLY A 328 -2.31 1.51 28.22
C GLY A 328 -1.99 0.02 28.19
N ALA A 329 -0.85 -0.37 27.60
CA ALA A 329 -0.41 -1.75 27.54
C ALA A 329 -0.19 -2.37 28.94
N GLU A 330 0.35 -1.64 29.90
CA GLU A 330 0.54 -2.12 31.27
C GLU A 330 -0.82 -2.38 31.96
N THR A 331 -1.79 -1.48 31.77
CA THR A 331 -3.15 -1.66 32.26
C THR A 331 -3.80 -2.93 31.69
N LEU A 332 -3.66 -3.18 30.39
CA LEU A 332 -4.17 -4.38 29.73
C LEU A 332 -3.50 -5.66 30.24
N ARG A 333 -2.17 -5.63 30.49
CA ARG A 333 -1.42 -6.77 31.09
C ARG A 333 -1.93 -7.09 32.49
N ALA A 334 -2.15 -6.07 33.33
CA ALA A 334 -2.68 -6.27 34.67
C ALA A 334 -4.08 -6.90 34.64
N GLN A 335 -4.96 -6.47 33.74
CA GLN A 335 -6.29 -7.08 33.54
C GLN A 335 -6.18 -8.53 33.08
N LEU A 336 -5.32 -8.83 32.10
CA LEU A 336 -5.11 -10.19 31.61
C LEU A 336 -4.59 -11.12 32.72
N ALA A 337 -3.62 -10.66 33.53
CA ALA A 337 -3.11 -11.42 34.65
C ALA A 337 -4.21 -11.78 35.67
N GLY A 338 -5.10 -10.83 35.98
CA GLY A 338 -6.25 -11.08 36.85
C GLY A 338 -7.18 -12.16 36.30
N ILE A 339 -7.45 -12.12 34.99
CA ILE A 339 -8.30 -13.12 34.31
C ILE A 339 -7.64 -14.50 34.30
N ASP A 340 -6.33 -14.59 34.05
CA ASP A 340 -5.60 -15.86 33.99
C ASP A 340 -5.55 -16.55 35.37
N ILE A 341 -5.45 -15.76 36.47
CA ILE A 341 -5.56 -16.26 37.85
C ILE A 341 -6.95 -16.87 38.06
N GLU A 342 -8.02 -16.13 37.72
CA GLU A 342 -9.39 -16.61 37.91
C GLU A 342 -9.71 -17.83 37.05
N LEU A 343 -9.26 -17.89 35.81
CA LEU A 343 -9.38 -19.07 34.92
C LEU A 343 -8.76 -20.31 35.55
N THR A 344 -7.58 -20.14 36.18
CA THR A 344 -6.85 -21.22 36.85
C THR A 344 -7.66 -21.73 38.06
N GLU A 345 -8.24 -20.87 38.85
CA GLU A 345 -9.07 -21.23 40.01
C GLU A 345 -10.35 -21.95 39.61
N ILE A 346 -11.04 -21.45 38.57
CA ILE A 346 -12.22 -22.11 38.04
C ILE A 346 -11.88 -23.50 37.51
N GLY A 347 -10.78 -23.64 36.76
CA GLY A 347 -10.28 -24.93 36.28
C GLY A 347 -10.13 -25.92 37.41
N ARG A 348 -9.35 -25.57 38.44
CA ARG A 348 -9.16 -26.42 39.64
C ARG A 348 -10.47 -26.81 40.33
N THR A 349 -11.45 -25.90 40.34
CA THR A 349 -12.76 -26.16 40.98
C THR A 349 -13.59 -27.12 40.14
N LEU A 350 -13.63 -26.93 38.82
CA LEU A 350 -14.32 -27.85 37.92
C LEU A 350 -13.72 -29.26 37.94
N ASP A 351 -12.37 -29.36 37.99
CA ASP A 351 -11.67 -30.64 38.11
C ASP A 351 -12.04 -31.39 39.40
N ARG A 352 -12.12 -30.63 40.53
CA ARG A 352 -12.54 -31.22 41.81
C ARG A 352 -14.00 -31.73 41.76
N LEU A 353 -14.89 -31.02 41.07
CA LEU A 353 -16.28 -31.43 40.89
C LEU A 353 -16.44 -32.59 39.93
N ALA A 354 -15.53 -32.75 38.98
CA ALA A 354 -15.52 -33.86 38.02
C ALA A 354 -14.91 -35.16 38.60
N MET A 355 -14.18 -35.08 39.72
CA MET A 355 -13.66 -36.30 40.37
C MET A 355 -14.82 -37.18 40.87
N PRO A 356 -14.93 -38.45 40.45
CA PRO A 356 -15.94 -39.36 40.98
C PRO A 356 -15.75 -39.44 42.50
N ALA A 357 -16.86 -39.26 43.24
CA ALA A 357 -16.87 -39.52 44.70
C ALA A 357 -16.26 -40.92 44.90
N HIS A 358 -15.12 -40.98 45.54
CA HIS A 358 -14.56 -42.31 45.93
C HIS A 358 -15.70 -43.00 46.72
N PRO A 359 -16.12 -44.21 46.30
CA PRO A 359 -17.07 -44.94 47.09
C PRO A 359 -16.43 -45.10 48.48
N MET A 360 -17.02 -44.44 49.50
CA MET A 360 -16.65 -44.74 50.87
C MET A 360 -16.69 -46.28 51.01
N PRO A 361 -15.65 -46.95 51.51
CA PRO A 361 -15.76 -48.35 51.79
C PRO A 361 -16.93 -48.52 52.74
N LEU A 362 -18.00 -49.16 52.25
CA LEU A 362 -19.14 -49.55 53.08
C LEU A 362 -18.53 -50.32 54.24
N ALA A 363 -18.65 -49.78 55.45
CA ALA A 363 -18.31 -50.48 56.67
C ALA A 363 -19.00 -51.87 56.60
N THR A 364 -18.18 -52.87 56.56
CA THR A 364 -18.61 -54.28 56.56
C THR A 364 -19.50 -54.52 57.79
N GLU A 365 -20.80 -54.49 57.58
CA GLU A 365 -21.75 -55.00 58.60
C GLU A 365 -21.44 -56.45 58.88
N PRO A 366 -21.41 -56.81 60.19
CA PRO A 366 -21.15 -58.18 60.55
C PRO A 366 -22.30 -59.12 60.08
N SER A 367 -21.90 -60.16 59.37
CA SER A 367 -22.64 -61.32 58.87
C SER A 367 -23.83 -61.68 59.78
N ARG A 368 -25.06 -61.43 59.40
CA ARG A 368 -26.28 -62.11 59.94
C ARG A 368 -26.68 -63.21 58.98
N ARG A 369 -26.88 -64.37 59.60
CA ARG A 369 -27.22 -65.68 59.04
C ARG A 369 -28.43 -65.65 58.09
N PRO A 370 -28.52 -66.62 57.16
CA PRO A 370 -29.58 -66.65 56.15
C PRO A 370 -30.90 -67.11 56.80
N SER A 371 -31.96 -66.34 56.58
CA SER A 371 -33.35 -66.72 56.82
C SER A 371 -33.99 -67.11 55.47
N THR A 372 -34.38 -68.30 55.35
CA THR A 372 -35.09 -68.96 54.24
C THR A 372 -36.55 -68.45 54.21
N LEU A 373 -37.03 -67.82 53.13
CA LEU A 373 -38.45 -67.74 52.73
C LEU A 373 -38.59 -67.65 51.20
N PRO A 374 -39.74 -68.08 50.64
CA PRO A 374 -39.87 -68.65 49.32
C PRO A 374 -40.18 -67.63 48.21
N PRO A 375 -40.21 -68.04 46.94
CA PRO A 375 -40.24 -67.11 45.78
C PRO A 375 -41.67 -66.68 45.48
N VAL A 376 -41.86 -65.36 45.33
CA VAL A 376 -43.09 -64.76 44.81
C VAL A 376 -42.78 -63.87 43.59
N GLY A 377 -43.41 -64.25 42.52
CA GLY A 377 -44.02 -63.36 41.55
C GLY A 377 -43.15 -62.50 40.65
N ARG A 378 -43.02 -62.94 39.42
CA ARG A 378 -42.63 -62.15 38.28
C ARG A 378 -43.62 -60.96 38.12
N GLN A 379 -43.12 -59.72 38.23
CA GLN A 379 -43.80 -58.57 37.61
C GLN A 379 -42.87 -57.95 36.55
N ARG A 380 -43.47 -57.83 35.36
CA ARG A 380 -42.87 -57.22 34.18
C ARG A 380 -42.65 -55.73 34.42
N GLY A 381 -41.44 -55.22 34.35
CA GLY A 381 -41.09 -53.82 34.40
C GLY A 381 -41.37 -53.11 33.06
N PRO A 382 -41.61 -51.80 33.09
CA PRO A 382 -42.01 -51.02 31.90
C PRO A 382 -40.86 -50.77 30.95
N VAL A 383 -41.22 -50.84 29.68
CA VAL A 383 -40.35 -50.55 28.52
C VAL A 383 -39.89 -49.10 28.57
N VAL A 384 -38.56 -48.91 28.62
CA VAL A 384 -37.95 -47.59 28.47
C VAL A 384 -37.92 -47.27 26.95
N VAL A 385 -38.80 -46.33 26.55
CA VAL A 385 -38.81 -45.78 25.20
C VAL A 385 -37.60 -44.80 25.07
N ALA A 386 -36.61 -45.23 24.30
CA ALA A 386 -35.49 -44.37 23.93
C ALA A 386 -36.02 -43.21 23.04
N ARG A 387 -36.03 -41.99 23.55
CA ARG A 387 -36.28 -40.78 22.77
C ARG A 387 -35.12 -40.58 21.81
N ARG A 388 -35.37 -40.83 20.53
CA ARG A 388 -34.52 -40.43 19.40
C ARG A 388 -34.50 -38.93 19.28
N TRP A 389 -33.34 -38.31 19.39
CA TRP A 389 -33.11 -36.92 19.03
C TRP A 389 -33.18 -36.74 17.51
N PRO A 390 -33.83 -35.71 16.97
CA PRO A 390 -33.81 -35.44 15.54
C PRO A 390 -32.42 -34.98 15.10
N ARG A 391 -31.93 -35.60 14.01
CA ARG A 391 -30.75 -35.11 13.28
C ARG A 391 -31.14 -33.82 12.58
N VAL A 392 -30.47 -32.73 12.90
CA VAL A 392 -30.53 -31.47 12.14
C VAL A 392 -29.64 -31.65 10.91
N THR A 393 -30.27 -32.04 9.80
CA THR A 393 -29.71 -31.89 8.46
C THR A 393 -30.71 -31.04 7.69
N ASP A 394 -30.55 -29.70 7.75
CA ASP A 394 -31.08 -28.77 6.75
C ASP A 394 -30.33 -27.44 6.90
N LEU A 395 -29.16 -27.38 6.30
CA LEU A 395 -28.52 -26.12 5.95
C LEU A 395 -29.00 -25.76 4.55
N SER A 396 -30.02 -24.92 4.45
CA SER A 396 -30.41 -24.27 3.20
C SER A 396 -29.26 -23.44 2.64
N PRO A 397 -29.02 -23.48 1.33
CA PRO A 397 -27.94 -22.69 0.73
C PRO A 397 -28.31 -21.20 0.79
N VAL A 398 -27.47 -20.42 1.45
CA VAL A 398 -27.53 -18.95 1.44
C VAL A 398 -27.38 -18.47 0.01
N ARG A 399 -28.37 -17.73 -0.48
CA ARG A 399 -28.45 -17.21 -1.86
C ARG A 399 -27.28 -16.28 -2.15
N PRO A 400 -26.57 -16.42 -3.30
CA PRO A 400 -25.42 -15.57 -3.67
C PRO A 400 -25.80 -14.14 -4.09
N ALA A 401 -27.06 -13.73 -3.94
CA ALA A 401 -27.53 -12.42 -4.40
C ALA A 401 -27.04 -11.22 -3.56
N MET A 402 -26.59 -11.41 -2.31
CA MET A 402 -26.11 -10.29 -1.47
C MET A 402 -24.65 -9.90 -1.71
N VAL A 403 -23.84 -10.77 -2.31
CA VAL A 403 -22.41 -10.45 -2.57
C VAL A 403 -22.27 -9.53 -3.79
N ILE A 404 -23.20 -9.60 -4.76
CA ILE A 404 -23.15 -8.80 -5.99
C ILE A 404 -23.54 -7.33 -5.72
N VAL A 405 -24.40 -7.04 -4.75
CA VAL A 405 -24.82 -5.67 -4.43
C VAL A 405 -23.70 -4.88 -3.76
N GLY A 406 -22.84 -5.53 -2.95
CA GLY A 406 -21.69 -4.89 -2.32
C GLY A 406 -20.61 -4.47 -3.33
N LEU A 407 -20.35 -5.31 -4.33
CA LEU A 407 -19.32 -5.01 -5.35
C LEU A 407 -19.72 -3.87 -6.31
N THR A 408 -21.02 -3.74 -6.63
CA THR A 408 -21.52 -2.68 -7.52
C THR A 408 -21.47 -1.30 -6.88
N VAL A 409 -21.64 -1.19 -5.55
CA VAL A 409 -21.55 0.08 -4.83
C VAL A 409 -20.10 0.57 -4.76
N ILE A 410 -19.12 -0.33 -4.58
CA ILE A 410 -17.69 0.01 -4.52
C ILE A 410 -17.18 0.47 -5.90
N LEU A 411 -17.58 -0.20 -6.99
CA LEU A 411 -17.23 0.23 -8.36
C LEU A 411 -17.87 1.57 -8.73
N GLY A 412 -19.12 1.81 -8.33
CA GLY A 412 -19.83 3.07 -8.58
C GLY A 412 -19.18 4.28 -7.88
N PHE A 413 -18.67 4.10 -6.67
CA PHE A 413 -18.01 5.17 -5.92
C PHE A 413 -16.63 5.53 -6.49
N SER A 414 -15.88 4.53 -6.98
CA SER A 414 -14.58 4.75 -7.63
C SER A 414 -14.72 5.52 -8.95
N ILE A 415 -15.76 5.26 -9.75
CA ILE A 415 -16.03 5.97 -11.01
C ILE A 415 -16.47 7.42 -10.74
N LEU A 416 -17.23 7.68 -9.66
CA LEU A 416 -17.65 9.04 -9.30
C LEU A 416 -16.49 9.91 -8.79
N LEU A 417 -15.50 9.33 -8.10
CA LEU A 417 -14.28 10.05 -7.68
C LEU A 417 -13.40 10.41 -8.88
N PHE A 418 -13.28 9.53 -9.88
CA PHE A 418 -12.52 9.84 -11.10
C PHE A 418 -13.21 10.87 -11.99
N ALA A 419 -14.54 10.88 -12.08
CA ALA A 419 -15.29 11.86 -12.87
C ALA A 419 -15.22 13.28 -12.29
N ARG A 420 -15.01 13.43 -10.98
CA ARG A 420 -14.92 14.75 -10.33
C ARG A 420 -13.56 15.43 -10.52
N CYS A 421 -12.50 14.68 -10.83
CA CYS A 421 -11.19 15.23 -11.17
C CYS A 421 -11.02 15.61 -12.65
N ALA A 422 -11.96 15.25 -13.51
CA ALA A 422 -11.89 15.47 -14.97
C ALA A 422 -12.76 16.62 -15.51
N ALA A 423 -13.48 17.35 -14.65
CA ALA A 423 -14.28 18.49 -15.11
C ALA A 423 -13.39 19.74 -15.29
N PRO A 424 -13.25 20.30 -16.50
CA PRO A 424 -12.55 21.56 -16.71
C PRO A 424 -13.38 22.68 -16.10
N GLN A 425 -12.81 23.40 -15.13
CA GLN A 425 -13.37 24.66 -14.65
C GLN A 425 -13.20 25.73 -15.74
N SER A 426 -14.26 25.99 -16.48
CA SER A 426 -14.38 27.16 -17.35
C SER A 426 -14.81 28.37 -16.53
N ASP A 427 -13.85 29.03 -15.88
CA ASP A 427 -14.06 30.37 -15.32
C ASP A 427 -13.64 31.42 -16.35
N HIS A 428 -14.63 31.93 -17.08
CA HIS A 428 -14.54 33.18 -17.81
C HIS A 428 -14.50 34.35 -16.78
N ARG A 429 -13.30 34.73 -16.35
CA ARG A 429 -13.08 36.06 -15.75
C ARG A 429 -12.39 36.95 -16.77
N SER A 430 -13.17 37.93 -17.22
CA SER A 430 -12.73 39.09 -17.99
C SER A 430 -11.54 39.80 -17.32
N LEU A 431 -10.40 39.86 -18.02
CA LEU A 431 -9.23 40.62 -17.59
C LEU A 431 -9.50 42.14 -17.76
N PRO A 432 -9.15 42.95 -16.76
CA PRO A 432 -9.13 44.41 -16.93
C PRO A 432 -7.89 44.84 -17.73
N THR A 433 -8.09 45.75 -18.65
CA THR A 433 -7.11 46.43 -19.51
C THR A 433 -6.07 47.19 -18.66
N PRO A 434 -4.75 47.04 -18.91
CA PRO A 434 -3.76 47.86 -18.21
C PRO A 434 -3.66 49.29 -18.74
N PRO A 435 -3.40 50.28 -17.87
CA PRO A 435 -3.20 51.67 -18.29
C PRO A 435 -1.80 51.85 -18.91
N ALA A 436 -1.79 52.73 -19.92
CA ALA A 436 -0.59 53.14 -20.66
C ALA A 436 0.35 54.02 -19.82
N GLY A 437 1.64 53.77 -19.95
CA GLY A 437 2.68 54.79 -19.85
C GLY A 437 3.36 54.92 -18.49
N ARG A 438 4.58 54.42 -18.39
CA ARG A 438 5.71 55.10 -17.69
C ARG A 438 7.05 54.66 -18.30
N SER A 439 7.75 55.66 -18.81
CA SER A 439 9.13 55.61 -19.28
C SER A 439 10.08 55.20 -18.15
N VAL A 440 10.93 54.18 -18.37
CA VAL A 440 11.99 53.83 -17.43
C VAL A 440 13.33 54.28 -18.03
N THR A 441 13.94 55.17 -17.29
CA THR A 441 15.27 55.76 -17.50
C THR A 441 16.32 54.66 -17.36
N ARG A 442 17.21 54.51 -18.37
CA ARG A 442 18.41 53.67 -18.32
C ARG A 442 19.41 54.27 -17.35
N VAL A 443 19.78 53.45 -16.33
CA VAL A 443 20.95 53.71 -15.50
C VAL A 443 22.11 52.87 -16.04
N ALA A 444 23.21 53.58 -16.38
CA ALA A 444 24.49 52.99 -16.80
C ALA A 444 25.20 52.37 -15.60
N VAL A 445 25.69 51.14 -15.78
CA VAL A 445 26.60 50.44 -14.84
C VAL A 445 28.02 50.56 -15.36
N PRO A 446 29.03 50.92 -14.54
CA PRO A 446 30.40 51.07 -14.99
C PRO A 446 31.13 49.70 -15.03
N ASP A 447 31.97 49.56 -16.08
CA ASP A 447 32.99 48.51 -16.25
C ASP A 447 33.98 48.50 -15.08
N GLN A 448 34.11 47.33 -14.44
CA GLN A 448 35.30 47.01 -13.64
C GLN A 448 36.02 45.81 -14.24
N ALA A 449 37.06 46.11 -14.96
CA ALA A 449 38.13 45.20 -15.36
C ALA A 449 39.02 44.94 -14.14
N THR A 450 39.10 43.66 -13.70
CA THR A 450 40.21 43.19 -12.85
C THR A 450 40.76 41.88 -13.38
N GLY A 451 42.00 41.97 -13.80
CA GLY A 451 42.78 40.86 -14.31
C GLY A 451 43.13 39.82 -13.26
N TYR A 452 43.13 38.58 -13.64
CA TYR A 452 43.75 37.49 -12.88
C TYR A 452 44.90 36.90 -13.70
N ALA A 453 46.10 37.00 -13.09
CA ALA A 453 47.35 36.48 -13.59
C ALA A 453 47.36 34.95 -13.52
N ALA A 454 47.87 34.34 -14.58
CA ALA A 454 48.18 32.93 -14.67
C ALA A 454 49.36 32.56 -13.77
N ALA A 455 49.20 31.53 -12.92
CA ALA A 455 50.31 30.83 -12.24
C ALA A 455 50.47 29.45 -12.86
N ALA A 456 51.69 29.18 -13.37
CA ALA A 456 52.14 27.94 -13.94
C ALA A 456 52.40 26.88 -12.85
N PRO A 457 52.20 25.55 -13.12
CA PRO A 457 52.57 24.50 -12.19
C PRO A 457 54.05 24.10 -12.35
N GLY A 458 54.78 24.11 -11.20
CA GLY A 458 56.12 23.58 -11.06
C GLY A 458 56.12 22.07 -11.12
N ARG A 459 57.07 21.51 -11.90
CA ARG A 459 57.53 20.13 -11.83
C ARG A 459 58.37 19.93 -10.57
N ALA A 460 58.14 18.84 -9.85
CA ALA A 460 59.16 18.22 -9.00
C ALA A 460 59.02 16.70 -9.12
N SER A 461 60.12 16.15 -9.38
CA SER A 461 60.75 14.86 -9.48
C SER A 461 60.18 13.73 -8.63
#